data_85457ce6b75faca5c3c92ceba03789f5
#
_entry.id   85457ce6b75faca5c3c92ceba03789f5
#
_cell.length_a   1.000
_cell.length_b   1.000
_cell.length_c   1.000
_cell.angle_alpha   90.00
_cell.angle_beta   90.00
_cell.angle_gamma   90.00
#
_symmetry.space_group_name_H-M   'P 1'
#
loop_
_entity.id
_entity.type
_entity.pdbx_description
1 polymer ?
#
loop_
_entity_poly.entity_id
_entity_poly.type
_entity_poly.pdbx_seq_one_letter_code
_entity_poly.pdbx_strand_id
1 'polypeptide(L)'
;MLAPVSTDLWRYERALEEAGLPFASQAGKNLFKRQEAQDLVSLIRALADTRDTLALGALLRGPLVGLTEQELLDITASMPVEDSRIVGLSLRTDPTTIGNPVAREVLSILGDLRRRMNGTTPASILAEAIERLRIRAVVAARSADQAARSLANIDGLIERARSYDVRGFVQFARDVDDEWSSGSGSPEGMIEADGQSIEIVTVHSSKGLEWPVVIPINRASMPRRAEAFVHRRRDESLHWALGQIVSPGLGEALRTEEAEKKDENVRLLYVACTRAMELLVIPDFTWSNDTSWAKLLDFKLNDIPELDIGRFSRTPIATQPPAVNLQSAEIFADERARIDAAPRV
;
A
#
# COMPACT_ATOMS: atom_id res chain seq x y z
N MET A 1 4.11 14.78 11.52
CA MET A 1 3.79 15.44 10.24
C MET A 1 2.29 15.40 10.01
N LEU A 2 1.65 16.54 9.74
CA LEU A 2 0.19 16.61 9.53
C LEU A 2 -0.14 17.04 8.10
N ALA A 3 -0.98 16.26 7.43
CA ALA A 3 -1.41 16.51 6.07
C ALA A 3 -2.90 16.85 5.99
N PRO A 4 -3.32 17.83 5.18
CA PRO A 4 -4.73 18.16 5.00
C PRO A 4 -5.49 17.00 4.31
N VAL A 5 -4.83 16.29 3.42
CA VAL A 5 -5.38 15.15 2.66
C VAL A 5 -4.35 14.02 2.56
N SER A 6 -4.84 12.79 2.36
CA SER A 6 -3.98 11.60 2.23
C SER A 6 -3.33 11.44 0.84
N THR A 7 -3.68 12.29 -0.12
CA THR A 7 -3.12 12.24 -1.48
C THR A 7 -1.62 12.53 -1.45
N ASP A 8 -0.83 11.76 -2.20
CA ASP A 8 0.62 11.92 -2.37
C ASP A 8 1.48 11.77 -1.10
N LEU A 9 0.94 11.30 0.02
CA LEU A 9 1.72 11.08 1.24
C LEU A 9 2.83 10.04 1.06
N TRP A 10 2.66 9.11 0.15
CA TRP A 10 3.68 8.12 -0.22
C TRP A 10 5.03 8.75 -0.61
N ARG A 11 5.04 10.01 -1.10
CA ARG A 11 6.28 10.74 -1.42
C ARG A 11 7.06 11.10 -0.16
N TYR A 12 6.36 11.49 0.90
CA TYR A 12 6.99 11.78 2.20
C TYR A 12 7.45 10.50 2.87
N GLU A 13 6.63 9.44 2.81
CA GLU A 13 6.98 8.12 3.32
C GLU A 13 8.25 7.60 2.66
N ARG A 14 8.32 7.68 1.34
CA ARG A 14 9.51 7.29 0.56
C ARG A 14 10.74 8.12 0.93
N ALA A 15 10.60 9.44 1.07
CA ALA A 15 11.71 10.31 1.46
C ALA A 15 12.24 10.00 2.86
N LEU A 16 11.36 9.63 3.80
CA LEU A 16 11.75 9.20 5.14
C LEU A 16 12.42 7.82 5.11
N GLU A 17 11.93 6.90 4.30
CA GLU A 17 12.55 5.60 4.05
C GLU A 17 13.97 5.76 3.48
N GLU A 18 14.13 6.57 2.44
CA GLU A 18 15.44 6.87 1.81
C GLU A 18 16.40 7.57 2.80
N ALA A 19 15.87 8.32 3.77
CA ALA A 19 16.64 8.95 4.82
C ALA A 19 16.93 8.02 6.03
N GLY A 20 16.41 6.78 6.04
CA GLY A 20 16.55 5.83 7.14
C GLY A 20 15.83 6.28 8.43
N LEU A 21 14.82 7.14 8.32
CA LEU A 21 14.09 7.66 9.47
C LEU A 21 12.86 6.80 9.77
N PRO A 22 12.71 6.30 11.02
CA PRO A 22 11.55 5.50 11.38
C PRO A 22 10.29 6.37 11.37
N PHE A 23 9.23 5.89 10.74
CA PHE A 23 7.95 6.58 10.71
C PHE A 23 6.77 5.62 10.77
N ALA A 24 5.65 6.12 11.32
CA ALA A 24 4.35 5.48 11.28
C ALA A 24 3.38 6.35 10.49
N SER A 25 2.73 5.79 9.48
CA SER A 25 1.75 6.52 8.68
C SER A 25 0.35 6.00 8.96
N GLN A 26 -0.49 6.84 9.56
CA GLN A 26 -1.92 6.54 9.71
C GLN A 26 -2.73 6.94 8.45
N ALA A 27 -2.11 7.68 7.55
CA ALA A 27 -2.72 8.09 6.29
C ALA A 27 -2.55 7.05 5.18
N GLY A 28 -1.83 5.97 5.44
CA GLY A 28 -1.50 4.90 4.51
C GLY A 28 -2.74 4.11 4.07
N LYS A 29 -3.48 4.67 3.12
CA LYS A 29 -4.47 3.94 2.32
C LYS A 29 -3.83 3.44 1.03
N ASN A 30 -2.59 2.97 1.11
CA ASN A 30 -1.79 2.63 -0.07
C ASN A 30 -1.37 1.16 -0.11
N LEU A 31 -2.00 0.30 0.69
CA LEU A 31 -1.66 -1.13 0.77
C LEU A 31 -1.42 -1.73 -0.63
N PHE A 32 -2.36 -1.56 -1.54
CA PHE A 32 -2.28 -2.13 -2.88
C PHE A 32 -1.32 -1.41 -3.85
N LYS A 33 -0.66 -0.33 -3.42
CA LYS A 33 0.48 0.27 -4.15
C LYS A 33 1.81 -0.34 -3.75
N ARG A 34 1.85 -1.08 -2.64
CA ARG A 34 3.04 -1.76 -2.15
C ARG A 34 3.25 -3.06 -2.93
N GLN A 35 4.50 -3.34 -3.28
CA GLN A 35 4.85 -4.48 -4.12
C GLN A 35 4.43 -5.82 -3.49
N GLU A 36 4.69 -6.00 -2.19
CA GLU A 36 4.30 -7.22 -1.47
C GLU A 36 2.80 -7.46 -1.48
N ALA A 37 2.00 -6.39 -1.42
CA ALA A 37 0.55 -6.51 -1.48
C ALA A 37 0.07 -6.88 -2.90
N GLN A 38 0.67 -6.29 -3.94
CA GLN A 38 0.36 -6.64 -5.34
C GLN A 38 0.72 -8.10 -5.65
N ASP A 39 1.86 -8.55 -5.14
CA ASP A 39 2.30 -9.94 -5.27
C ASP A 39 1.30 -10.89 -4.56
N LEU A 40 0.81 -10.51 -3.36
CA LEU A 40 -0.21 -11.28 -2.64
C LEU A 40 -1.59 -11.23 -3.33
N VAL A 41 -1.97 -10.13 -3.97
CA VAL A 41 -3.18 -10.08 -4.80
C VAL A 41 -3.11 -11.11 -5.93
N SER A 42 -1.95 -11.21 -6.59
CA SER A 42 -1.74 -12.21 -7.65
C SER A 42 -1.86 -13.64 -7.11
N LEU A 43 -1.31 -13.91 -5.93
CA LEU A 43 -1.45 -15.20 -5.23
C LEU A 43 -2.91 -15.51 -4.88
N ILE A 44 -3.61 -14.55 -4.27
CA ILE A 44 -5.01 -14.69 -3.86
C ILE A 44 -5.91 -14.97 -5.07
N ARG A 45 -5.73 -14.24 -6.16
CA ARG A 45 -6.48 -14.43 -7.41
C ARG A 45 -6.20 -15.78 -8.04
N ALA A 46 -4.94 -16.18 -8.14
CA ALA A 46 -4.56 -17.49 -8.69
C ALA A 46 -5.17 -18.65 -7.88
N LEU A 47 -5.22 -18.53 -6.54
CA LEU A 47 -5.89 -19.52 -5.68
C LEU A 47 -7.41 -19.50 -5.84
N ALA A 48 -8.03 -18.33 -6.01
CA ALA A 48 -9.49 -18.19 -6.11
C ALA A 48 -10.04 -18.71 -7.44
N ASP A 49 -9.36 -18.41 -8.55
CA ASP A 49 -9.76 -18.88 -9.89
C ASP A 49 -8.62 -19.64 -10.58
N THR A 50 -8.82 -20.94 -10.74
CA THR A 50 -7.86 -21.82 -11.43
C THR A 50 -7.66 -21.49 -12.91
N ARG A 51 -8.50 -20.63 -13.50
CA ARG A 51 -8.40 -20.20 -14.89
C ARG A 51 -7.74 -18.84 -15.04
N ASP A 52 -7.46 -18.14 -13.95
CA ASP A 52 -6.77 -16.84 -14.00
C ASP A 52 -5.28 -17.05 -14.32
N THR A 53 -5.01 -17.26 -15.61
CA THR A 53 -3.64 -17.46 -16.12
C THR A 53 -2.78 -16.22 -15.98
N LEU A 54 -3.41 -15.03 -15.94
CA LEU A 54 -2.70 -13.75 -15.76
C LEU A 54 -2.19 -13.63 -14.33
N ALA A 55 -3.04 -13.91 -13.34
CA ALA A 55 -2.63 -13.88 -11.94
C ALA A 55 -1.55 -14.93 -11.64
N LEU A 56 -1.70 -16.14 -12.19
CA LEU A 56 -0.68 -17.17 -12.04
C LEU A 56 0.63 -16.77 -12.72
N GLY A 57 0.59 -16.23 -13.92
CA GLY A 57 1.77 -15.74 -14.63
C GLY A 57 2.45 -14.59 -13.89
N ALA A 58 1.68 -13.65 -13.35
CA ALA A 58 2.18 -12.55 -12.53
C ALA A 58 2.86 -13.07 -11.25
N LEU A 59 2.28 -14.05 -10.57
CA LEU A 59 2.86 -14.69 -9.39
C LEU A 59 4.18 -15.39 -9.72
N LEU A 60 4.21 -16.18 -10.78
CA LEU A 60 5.39 -16.96 -11.19
C LEU A 60 6.55 -16.05 -11.62
N ARG A 61 6.25 -14.98 -12.38
CA ARG A 61 7.24 -13.97 -12.78
C ARG A 61 7.61 -13.01 -11.66
N GLY A 62 6.64 -12.76 -10.77
CA GLY A 62 6.77 -11.82 -9.68
C GLY A 62 7.91 -12.18 -8.71
N PRO A 63 8.30 -11.22 -7.87
CA PRO A 63 9.44 -11.37 -6.98
C PRO A 63 9.28 -12.47 -5.92
N LEU A 64 8.07 -12.97 -5.70
CA LEU A 64 7.81 -14.06 -4.75
C LEU A 64 8.31 -15.41 -5.25
N VAL A 65 8.30 -15.61 -6.57
CA VAL A 65 8.76 -16.85 -7.21
C VAL A 65 10.01 -16.62 -8.05
N GLY A 66 10.01 -15.53 -8.84
CA GLY A 66 11.20 -15.02 -9.52
C GLY A 66 11.58 -15.75 -10.81
N LEU A 67 10.63 -16.38 -11.52
CA LEU A 67 10.92 -16.96 -12.83
C LEU A 67 11.21 -15.84 -13.85
N THR A 68 12.19 -16.10 -14.70
CA THR A 68 12.49 -15.23 -15.82
C THR A 68 11.45 -15.35 -16.93
N GLU A 69 11.40 -14.35 -17.82
CA GLU A 69 10.52 -14.42 -19.02
C GLU A 69 10.84 -15.64 -19.88
N GLN A 70 12.13 -15.98 -20.03
CA GLN A 70 12.55 -17.12 -20.82
C GLN A 70 12.02 -18.43 -20.22
N GLU A 71 12.16 -18.62 -18.90
CA GLU A 71 11.65 -19.81 -18.21
C GLU A 71 10.13 -19.95 -18.36
N LEU A 72 9.38 -18.84 -18.26
CA LEU A 72 7.93 -18.87 -18.50
C LEU A 72 7.58 -19.20 -19.95
N LEU A 73 8.33 -18.67 -20.91
CA LEU A 73 8.16 -19.01 -22.32
C LEU A 73 8.46 -20.48 -22.58
N ASP A 74 9.53 -21.02 -22.01
CA ASP A 74 9.91 -22.42 -22.15
C ASP A 74 8.82 -23.35 -21.53
N ILE A 75 8.27 -22.98 -20.38
CA ILE A 75 7.14 -23.69 -19.76
C ILE A 75 5.92 -23.65 -20.69
N THR A 76 5.53 -22.47 -21.15
CA THR A 76 4.34 -22.33 -22.01
C THR A 76 4.50 -23.00 -23.35
N ALA A 77 5.71 -22.97 -23.94
CA ALA A 77 6.00 -23.68 -25.19
C ALA A 77 5.97 -25.21 -25.04
N SER A 78 6.21 -25.73 -23.85
CA SER A 78 6.15 -27.16 -23.54
C SER A 78 4.72 -27.67 -23.25
N MET A 79 3.74 -26.76 -23.16
CA MET A 79 2.35 -27.13 -22.88
C MET A 79 1.71 -27.90 -24.06
N PRO A 80 0.78 -28.82 -23.77
CA PRO A 80 0.09 -29.56 -24.83
C PRO A 80 -0.73 -28.62 -25.74
N VAL A 81 -0.87 -29.06 -26.99
CA VAL A 81 -1.71 -28.37 -27.98
C VAL A 81 -3.01 -29.15 -28.12
N GLU A 82 -4.13 -28.52 -27.78
CA GLU A 82 -5.47 -29.06 -27.97
C GLU A 82 -6.23 -28.17 -28.98
N ASP A 83 -6.92 -28.76 -29.91
CA ASP A 83 -7.70 -28.08 -30.98
C ASP A 83 -6.92 -26.92 -31.67
N SER A 84 -5.65 -27.17 -31.99
CA SER A 84 -4.74 -26.18 -32.58
C SER A 84 -4.46 -24.93 -31.73
N ARG A 85 -4.70 -25.01 -30.41
CA ARG A 85 -4.37 -23.97 -29.42
C ARG A 85 -3.47 -24.53 -28.34
N ILE A 86 -2.49 -23.73 -27.92
CA ILE A 86 -1.66 -24.09 -26.76
C ILE A 86 -2.55 -23.98 -25.53
N VAL A 87 -2.59 -25.06 -24.72
CA VAL A 87 -3.27 -25.03 -23.42
C VAL A 87 -2.51 -24.11 -22.49
N GLY A 88 -3.16 -23.06 -22.01
CA GLY A 88 -2.53 -22.09 -21.12
C GLY A 88 -2.14 -22.71 -19.79
N LEU A 89 -0.97 -22.30 -19.27
CA LEU A 89 -0.53 -22.67 -17.93
C LEU A 89 -1.54 -22.20 -16.88
N SER A 90 -2.04 -23.10 -16.06
CA SER A 90 -3.08 -22.81 -15.07
C SER A 90 -2.91 -23.71 -13.84
N LEU A 91 -3.63 -23.44 -12.75
CA LEU A 91 -3.64 -24.34 -11.58
C LEU A 91 -4.28 -25.72 -11.85
N ARG A 92 -4.81 -25.94 -13.04
CA ARG A 92 -5.29 -27.27 -13.50
C ARG A 92 -4.21 -28.08 -14.16
N THR A 93 -3.11 -27.45 -14.54
CA THR A 93 -1.95 -28.14 -15.14
C THR A 93 -1.35 -29.11 -14.14
N ASP A 94 -1.10 -30.34 -14.57
CA ASP A 94 -0.43 -31.32 -13.73
C ASP A 94 1.02 -30.86 -13.47
N PRO A 95 1.40 -30.62 -12.21
CA PRO A 95 2.74 -30.15 -11.88
C PRO A 95 3.84 -31.11 -12.35
N THR A 96 3.55 -32.41 -12.47
CA THR A 96 4.54 -33.42 -12.89
C THR A 96 4.98 -33.28 -14.35
N THR A 97 4.17 -32.61 -15.18
CA THR A 97 4.48 -32.30 -16.58
C THR A 97 5.38 -31.09 -16.76
N ILE A 98 5.56 -30.30 -15.71
CA ILE A 98 6.35 -29.05 -15.77
C ILE A 98 7.84 -29.37 -15.56
N GLY A 99 8.67 -29.00 -16.55
CA GLY A 99 10.12 -29.22 -16.51
C GLY A 99 10.84 -28.36 -15.47
N ASN A 100 10.42 -27.10 -15.30
CA ASN A 100 11.02 -26.18 -14.34
C ASN A 100 10.69 -26.58 -12.88
N PRO A 101 11.69 -26.86 -12.03
CA PRO A 101 11.46 -27.36 -10.68
C PRO A 101 10.77 -26.35 -9.76
N VAL A 102 11.05 -25.05 -9.91
CA VAL A 102 10.43 -24.01 -9.09
C VAL A 102 8.95 -23.87 -9.43
N ALA A 103 8.61 -23.78 -10.72
CA ALA A 103 7.21 -23.71 -11.16
C ALA A 103 6.44 -24.96 -10.75
N ARG A 104 7.06 -26.14 -10.83
CA ARG A 104 6.47 -27.42 -10.38
C ARG A 104 6.13 -27.40 -8.90
N GLU A 105 7.07 -26.93 -8.06
CA GLU A 105 6.87 -26.84 -6.60
C GLU A 105 5.73 -25.88 -6.29
N VAL A 106 5.75 -24.66 -6.87
CA VAL A 106 4.70 -23.66 -6.67
C VAL A 106 3.33 -24.19 -7.09
N LEU A 107 3.20 -24.78 -8.28
CA LEU A 107 1.94 -25.36 -8.76
C LEU A 107 1.45 -26.49 -7.85
N SER A 108 2.34 -27.34 -7.36
CA SER A 108 2.00 -28.40 -6.42
C SER A 108 1.46 -27.86 -5.11
N ILE A 109 2.10 -26.82 -4.54
CA ILE A 109 1.66 -26.14 -3.31
C ILE A 109 0.29 -25.53 -3.51
N LEU A 110 0.12 -24.72 -4.57
CA LEU A 110 -1.13 -24.03 -4.83
C LEU A 110 -2.28 -25.00 -5.15
N GLY A 111 -2.00 -26.09 -5.89
CA GLY A 111 -2.96 -27.12 -6.19
C GLY A 111 -3.45 -27.86 -4.92
N ASP A 112 -2.55 -28.12 -3.96
CA ASP A 112 -2.90 -28.72 -2.68
C ASP A 112 -3.76 -27.77 -1.83
N LEU A 113 -3.37 -26.51 -1.70
CA LEU A 113 -4.15 -25.49 -1.00
C LEU A 113 -5.55 -25.34 -1.59
N ARG A 114 -5.63 -25.33 -2.91
CA ARG A 114 -6.91 -25.23 -3.63
C ARG A 114 -7.85 -26.39 -3.30
N ARG A 115 -7.35 -27.62 -3.24
CA ARG A 115 -8.17 -28.78 -2.88
C ARG A 115 -8.77 -28.68 -1.48
N ARG A 116 -8.04 -28.08 -0.54
CA ARG A 116 -8.46 -27.95 0.87
C ARG A 116 -9.26 -26.68 1.17
N MET A 117 -9.35 -25.76 0.21
CA MET A 117 -9.95 -24.45 0.40
C MET A 117 -11.39 -24.47 0.94
N ASN A 118 -12.21 -25.43 0.53
CA ASN A 118 -13.61 -25.52 0.96
C ASN A 118 -13.78 -26.04 2.40
N GLY A 119 -12.75 -26.64 2.97
CA GLY A 119 -12.79 -27.17 4.33
C GLY A 119 -11.96 -26.36 5.34
N THR A 120 -11.46 -25.18 4.93
CA THR A 120 -10.54 -24.37 5.72
C THR A 120 -10.88 -22.89 5.60
N THR A 121 -10.58 -22.11 6.62
CA THR A 121 -10.85 -20.65 6.59
C THR A 121 -9.94 -19.93 5.60
N PRO A 122 -10.39 -18.80 5.03
CA PRO A 122 -9.58 -17.97 4.13
C PRO A 122 -8.24 -17.54 4.73
N ALA A 123 -8.25 -17.16 6.00
CA ALA A 123 -7.04 -16.76 6.71
C ALA A 123 -6.04 -17.91 6.84
N SER A 124 -6.52 -19.13 7.13
CA SER A 124 -5.65 -20.32 7.24
C SER A 124 -5.03 -20.69 5.89
N ILE A 125 -5.80 -20.65 4.81
CA ILE A 125 -5.29 -20.93 3.45
C ILE A 125 -4.23 -19.89 3.06
N LEU A 126 -4.51 -18.59 3.31
CA LEU A 126 -3.56 -17.53 2.97
C LEU A 126 -2.28 -17.65 3.82
N ALA A 127 -2.41 -17.86 5.12
CA ALA A 127 -1.26 -18.03 6.01
C ALA A 127 -0.40 -19.24 5.59
N GLU A 128 -1.03 -20.38 5.31
CA GLU A 128 -0.30 -21.58 4.85
C GLU A 128 0.37 -21.36 3.48
N ALA A 129 -0.27 -20.64 2.56
CA ALA A 129 0.35 -20.27 1.29
C ALA A 129 1.61 -19.42 1.49
N ILE A 130 1.52 -18.42 2.38
CA ILE A 130 2.64 -17.53 2.72
C ILE A 130 3.81 -18.32 3.31
N GLU A 131 3.56 -19.26 4.22
CA GLU A 131 4.60 -20.05 4.85
C GLU A 131 5.21 -21.07 3.87
N ARG A 132 4.39 -21.82 3.11
CA ARG A 132 4.89 -22.83 2.17
C ARG A 132 5.67 -22.24 1.01
N LEU A 133 5.27 -21.07 0.52
CA LEU A 133 6.00 -20.33 -0.51
C LEU A 133 7.14 -19.47 0.08
N ARG A 134 7.35 -19.49 1.40
CA ARG A 134 8.42 -18.73 2.09
C ARG A 134 8.37 -17.22 1.84
N ILE A 135 7.17 -16.69 1.63
CA ILE A 135 6.97 -15.28 1.24
C ILE A 135 7.58 -14.33 2.26
N ARG A 136 7.44 -14.59 3.57
CA ARG A 136 8.03 -13.75 4.62
C ARG A 136 9.54 -13.63 4.48
N ALA A 137 10.22 -14.74 4.24
CA ALA A 137 11.67 -14.75 4.06
C ALA A 137 12.10 -13.99 2.80
N VAL A 138 11.39 -14.18 1.68
CA VAL A 138 11.65 -13.47 0.43
C VAL A 138 11.47 -11.97 0.60
N VAL A 139 10.38 -11.54 1.23
CA VAL A 139 10.07 -10.12 1.46
C VAL A 139 11.09 -9.49 2.41
N ALA A 140 11.45 -10.18 3.51
CA ALA A 140 12.46 -9.69 4.45
C ALA A 140 13.86 -9.55 3.81
N ALA A 141 14.22 -10.46 2.91
CA ALA A 141 15.51 -10.43 2.23
C ALA A 141 15.63 -9.31 1.18
N ARG A 142 14.51 -8.86 0.61
CA ARG A 142 14.50 -7.84 -0.48
C ARG A 142 14.81 -6.43 0.00
N SER A 143 14.36 -6.08 1.18
CA SER A 143 14.48 -4.73 1.72
C SER A 143 14.56 -4.81 3.24
N ALA A 144 15.75 -4.97 3.78
CA ALA A 144 15.94 -5.06 5.23
C ALA A 144 15.32 -3.86 5.97
N ASP A 145 15.44 -2.66 5.39
CA ASP A 145 14.92 -1.40 5.96
C ASP A 145 13.39 -1.31 5.94
N GLN A 146 12.74 -2.05 5.07
CA GLN A 146 11.27 -2.05 4.91
C GLN A 146 10.62 -3.37 5.36
N ALA A 147 11.43 -4.34 5.78
CA ALA A 147 10.97 -5.69 6.11
C ALA A 147 9.83 -5.67 7.15
N ALA A 148 9.97 -4.89 8.19
CA ALA A 148 8.96 -4.79 9.26
C ALA A 148 7.60 -4.33 8.70
N ARG A 149 7.58 -3.31 7.83
CA ARG A 149 6.34 -2.82 7.21
C ARG A 149 5.75 -3.82 6.25
N SER A 150 6.56 -4.40 5.39
CA SER A 150 6.10 -5.38 4.42
C SER A 150 5.54 -6.62 5.11
N LEU A 151 6.15 -7.06 6.22
CA LEU A 151 5.62 -8.13 7.06
C LEU A 151 4.31 -7.75 7.74
N ALA A 152 4.19 -6.51 8.25
CA ALA A 152 2.94 -6.01 8.82
C ALA A 152 1.82 -5.93 7.76
N ASN A 153 2.13 -5.58 6.51
CA ASN A 153 1.18 -5.60 5.40
C ASN A 153 0.69 -7.02 5.08
N ILE A 154 1.59 -8.00 5.12
CA ILE A 154 1.25 -9.42 4.98
C ILE A 154 0.29 -9.84 6.09
N ASP A 155 0.61 -9.53 7.35
CA ASP A 155 -0.21 -9.87 8.50
C ASP A 155 -1.57 -9.16 8.46
N GLY A 156 -1.61 -7.91 8.01
CA GLY A 156 -2.86 -7.16 7.79
C GLY A 156 -3.77 -7.83 6.76
N LEU A 157 -3.24 -8.40 5.68
CA LEU A 157 -4.03 -9.15 4.70
C LEU A 157 -4.54 -10.49 5.26
N ILE A 158 -3.74 -11.19 6.07
CA ILE A 158 -4.19 -12.42 6.76
C ILE A 158 -5.32 -12.09 7.74
N GLU A 159 -5.16 -11.03 8.55
CA GLU A 159 -6.17 -10.60 9.51
C GLU A 159 -7.47 -10.22 8.81
N ARG A 160 -7.38 -9.51 7.70
CA ARG A 160 -8.53 -9.19 6.87
C ARG A 160 -9.25 -10.43 6.35
N ALA A 161 -8.53 -11.46 5.96
CA ALA A 161 -9.11 -12.71 5.48
C ALA A 161 -9.97 -13.41 6.53
N ARG A 162 -9.74 -13.19 7.84
CA ARG A 162 -10.56 -13.74 8.94
C ARG A 162 -12.01 -13.28 8.89
N SER A 163 -12.27 -12.05 8.45
CA SER A 163 -13.64 -11.54 8.33
C SER A 163 -14.48 -12.25 7.25
N TYR A 164 -13.84 -13.15 6.48
CA TYR A 164 -14.47 -13.90 5.40
C TYR A 164 -14.69 -15.39 5.71
N ASP A 165 -14.57 -15.81 6.96
CA ASP A 165 -14.73 -17.24 7.35
C ASP A 165 -16.07 -17.82 6.89
N VAL A 166 -17.14 -17.02 6.90
CA VAL A 166 -18.47 -17.44 6.43
C VAL A 166 -18.62 -17.23 4.91
N ARG A 167 -18.08 -16.15 4.36
CA ARG A 167 -18.21 -15.80 2.94
C ARG A 167 -17.26 -16.58 2.02
N GLY A 168 -16.21 -17.13 2.59
CA GLY A 168 -15.25 -17.98 1.91
C GLY A 168 -14.18 -17.22 1.10
N PHE A 169 -13.16 -17.98 0.66
CA PHE A 169 -11.96 -17.46 0.00
C PHE A 169 -12.26 -16.74 -1.32
N VAL A 170 -13.22 -17.26 -2.10
CA VAL A 170 -13.55 -16.65 -3.42
C VAL A 170 -14.13 -15.25 -3.25
N GLN A 171 -14.97 -15.02 -2.22
CA GLN A 171 -15.50 -13.67 -1.97
C GLN A 171 -14.40 -12.75 -1.43
N PHE A 172 -13.54 -13.24 -0.56
CA PHE A 172 -12.35 -12.49 -0.13
C PHE A 172 -11.50 -12.04 -1.31
N ALA A 173 -11.23 -12.95 -2.26
CA ALA A 173 -10.43 -12.63 -3.44
C ALA A 173 -11.09 -11.57 -4.34
N ARG A 174 -12.42 -11.62 -4.52
CA ARG A 174 -13.16 -10.62 -5.28
C ARG A 174 -13.08 -9.24 -4.64
N ASP A 175 -13.36 -9.15 -3.35
CA ASP A 175 -13.35 -7.87 -2.64
C ASP A 175 -11.93 -7.24 -2.65
N VAL A 176 -10.88 -8.07 -2.55
CA VAL A 176 -9.48 -7.64 -2.66
C VAL A 176 -9.16 -7.15 -4.09
N ASP A 177 -9.61 -7.86 -5.12
CA ASP A 177 -9.41 -7.49 -6.53
C ASP A 177 -10.16 -6.20 -6.90
N ASP A 178 -11.39 -6.04 -6.42
CA ASP A 178 -12.20 -4.83 -6.62
C ASP A 178 -11.54 -3.60 -5.98
N GLU A 179 -11.02 -3.73 -4.76
CA GLU A 179 -10.30 -2.64 -4.09
C GLU A 179 -8.97 -2.30 -4.77
N TRP A 180 -8.21 -3.31 -5.18
CA TRP A 180 -6.98 -3.12 -5.93
C TRP A 180 -7.25 -2.42 -7.28
N SER A 181 -8.26 -2.86 -8.01
CA SER A 181 -8.63 -2.32 -9.33
C SER A 181 -9.21 -0.92 -9.26
N SER A 182 -10.02 -0.62 -8.23
CA SER A 182 -10.61 0.70 -8.04
C SER A 182 -9.62 1.73 -7.51
N GLY A 183 -8.44 1.29 -7.05
CA GLY A 183 -7.49 2.16 -6.35
C GLY A 183 -8.05 2.72 -5.05
N SER A 184 -9.12 2.11 -4.53
CA SER A 184 -9.69 2.49 -3.23
C SER A 184 -8.65 2.19 -2.14
N GLY A 185 -8.41 3.20 -1.31
CA GLY A 185 -7.34 3.14 -0.33
C GLY A 185 -7.66 2.15 0.78
N SER A 186 -6.97 1.03 0.84
CA SER A 186 -6.94 0.14 2.00
C SER A 186 -5.81 0.50 2.95
N PRO A 187 -6.02 0.41 4.27
CA PRO A 187 -4.98 0.73 5.24
C PRO A 187 -3.81 -0.25 5.12
N GLU A 188 -2.60 0.28 5.23
CA GLU A 188 -1.37 -0.49 5.40
C GLU A 188 -1.32 -1.13 6.79
N GLY A 189 -0.55 -2.20 6.95
CA GLY A 189 -0.27 -2.81 8.24
C GLY A 189 0.36 -1.79 9.20
N MET A 190 -0.17 -1.71 10.40
CA MET A 190 0.37 -0.81 11.42
C MET A 190 1.68 -1.38 11.96
N ILE A 191 2.75 -0.62 11.83
CA ILE A 191 3.93 -0.82 12.66
C ILE A 191 3.63 -0.07 13.95
N GLU A 192 3.72 -0.75 15.10
CA GLU A 192 3.71 -0.05 16.38
C GLU A 192 4.84 0.97 16.39
N ALA A 193 4.45 2.24 16.45
CA ALA A 193 5.42 3.32 16.55
C ALA A 193 6.12 3.22 17.91
N ASP A 194 7.36 2.76 17.91
CA ASP A 194 8.24 3.04 19.03
C ASP A 194 8.23 4.56 19.24
N GLY A 195 8.16 5.04 20.47
CA GLY A 195 7.97 6.45 20.83
C GLY A 195 9.01 7.44 20.24
N GLN A 196 9.86 6.98 19.33
CA GLN A 196 10.86 7.75 18.60
C GLN A 196 10.57 7.83 17.07
N SER A 197 9.40 7.42 16.62
CA SER A 197 9.06 7.44 15.17
C SER A 197 8.34 8.73 14.78
N ILE A 198 8.54 9.13 13.50
CA ILE A 198 7.82 10.27 12.90
C ILE A 198 6.41 9.80 12.53
N GLU A 199 5.39 10.43 13.10
CA GLU A 199 4.01 10.14 12.72
C GLU A 199 3.57 10.98 11.52
N ILE A 200 3.01 10.32 10.49
CA ILE A 200 2.34 10.96 9.35
C ILE A 200 0.83 10.73 9.51
N VAL A 201 0.10 11.80 9.80
CA VAL A 201 -1.32 11.72 10.13
C VAL A 201 -2.10 12.75 9.32
N THR A 202 -3.35 12.45 8.96
CA THR A 202 -4.22 13.49 8.39
C THR A 202 -4.76 14.40 9.49
N VAL A 203 -5.06 15.66 9.15
CA VAL A 203 -5.62 16.61 10.13
C VAL A 203 -6.91 16.08 10.77
N HIS A 204 -7.74 15.37 10.00
CA HIS A 204 -8.95 14.74 10.54
C HIS A 204 -8.65 13.68 11.60
N SER A 205 -7.64 12.85 11.36
CA SER A 205 -7.22 11.79 12.28
C SER A 205 -6.45 12.34 13.49
N SER A 206 -5.98 13.59 13.44
CA SER A 206 -5.24 14.24 14.52
C SER A 206 -6.15 14.83 15.62
N LYS A 207 -7.46 14.71 15.49
CA LYS A 207 -8.41 15.28 16.46
C LYS A 207 -8.20 14.67 17.86
N GLY A 208 -7.89 15.52 18.84
CA GLY A 208 -7.64 15.09 20.22
C GLY A 208 -6.21 14.61 20.50
N LEU A 209 -5.34 14.61 19.48
CA LEU A 209 -3.92 14.29 19.63
C LEU A 209 -3.09 15.57 19.60
N GLU A 210 -1.91 15.54 20.23
CA GLU A 210 -0.94 16.64 20.26
C GLU A 210 0.47 16.07 20.17
N TRP A 211 1.40 16.84 19.60
CA TRP A 211 2.79 16.42 19.42
C TRP A 211 3.75 17.55 19.83
N PRO A 212 4.92 17.23 20.37
CA PRO A 212 5.95 18.24 20.66
C PRO A 212 6.30 19.07 19.42
N VAL A 213 6.47 18.42 18.28
CA VAL A 213 6.81 19.07 17.01
C VAL A 213 5.77 18.75 15.94
N VAL A 214 5.23 19.75 15.30
CA VAL A 214 4.29 19.58 14.17
C VAL A 214 4.84 20.23 12.92
N ILE A 215 4.78 19.51 11.81
CA ILE A 215 5.14 19.97 10.47
C ILE A 215 3.93 19.76 9.56
N PRO A 216 3.18 20.83 9.19
CA PRO A 216 2.13 20.72 8.18
C PRO A 216 2.74 20.46 6.81
N ILE A 217 2.46 19.26 6.27
CA ILE A 217 2.98 18.80 4.97
C ILE A 217 1.90 18.80 3.89
N ASN A 218 2.28 18.50 2.65
CA ASN A 218 1.39 18.41 1.49
C ASN A 218 0.60 19.71 1.19
N ARG A 219 1.12 20.86 1.61
CA ARG A 219 0.47 22.17 1.47
C ARG A 219 0.47 22.71 0.03
N ALA A 220 1.32 22.20 -0.85
CA ALA A 220 1.33 22.55 -2.27
C ALA A 220 0.17 21.90 -3.06
N SER A 221 -0.50 20.90 -2.49
CA SER A 221 -1.67 20.28 -3.11
C SER A 221 -2.88 21.20 -3.11
N MET A 222 -3.79 20.95 -4.05
CA MET A 222 -5.04 21.71 -4.17
C MET A 222 -6.15 21.07 -3.34
N PRO A 223 -6.97 21.87 -2.63
CA PRO A 223 -8.20 21.39 -2.04
C PRO A 223 -9.15 20.83 -3.11
N ARG A 224 -9.95 19.87 -2.70
CA ARG A 224 -10.95 19.28 -3.58
C ARG A 224 -11.99 20.33 -3.97
N ARG A 225 -12.23 20.52 -5.26
CA ARG A 225 -13.24 21.46 -5.76
C ARG A 225 -14.66 20.94 -5.42
N ALA A 226 -15.63 21.87 -5.44
CA ALA A 226 -17.03 21.48 -5.35
C ALA A 226 -17.41 20.56 -6.52
N GLU A 227 -18.17 19.51 -6.23
CA GLU A 227 -18.67 18.61 -7.26
C GLU A 227 -19.84 19.26 -8.01
N ALA A 228 -20.13 18.79 -9.22
CA ALA A 228 -21.29 19.24 -10.00
C ALA A 228 -22.64 18.76 -9.41
N PHE A 229 -22.66 18.50 -8.11
CA PHE A 229 -23.79 18.07 -7.33
C PHE A 229 -23.69 18.71 -5.94
N VAL A 230 -24.64 19.58 -5.61
CA VAL A 230 -24.66 20.33 -4.35
C VAL A 230 -26.01 20.15 -3.67
N HIS A 231 -25.98 19.64 -2.44
CA HIS A 231 -27.13 19.62 -1.54
C HIS A 231 -27.02 20.75 -0.55
N ARG A 232 -27.87 21.77 -0.67
CA ARG A 232 -27.91 22.91 0.24
C ARG A 232 -28.77 22.55 1.46
N ARG A 233 -28.12 22.34 2.60
CA ARG A 233 -28.79 21.99 3.86
C ARG A 233 -29.74 23.06 4.37
N ARG A 234 -29.54 24.32 3.97
CA ARG A 234 -30.34 25.45 4.48
C ARG A 234 -31.79 25.43 4.00
N ASP A 235 -32.01 25.01 2.77
CA ASP A 235 -33.33 25.00 2.10
C ASP A 235 -33.68 23.63 1.51
N GLU A 236 -32.87 22.61 1.85
CA GLU A 236 -32.99 21.22 1.36
C GLU A 236 -33.03 21.12 -0.17
N SER A 237 -32.51 22.13 -0.86
CA SER A 237 -32.48 22.14 -2.33
C SER A 237 -31.33 21.32 -2.87
N LEU A 238 -31.59 20.67 -4.00
CA LEU A 238 -30.62 19.85 -4.72
C LEU A 238 -30.28 20.49 -6.05
N HIS A 239 -29.01 20.80 -6.24
CA HIS A 239 -28.48 21.37 -7.48
C HIS A 239 -27.50 20.41 -8.13
N TRP A 240 -27.63 20.19 -9.44
CA TRP A 240 -26.85 19.19 -10.15
C TRP A 240 -26.62 19.55 -11.62
N ALA A 241 -25.62 18.94 -12.22
CA ALA A 241 -25.38 18.93 -13.65
C ALA A 241 -25.28 17.47 -14.14
N LEU A 242 -26.00 17.16 -15.22
CA LEU A 242 -25.92 15.88 -15.89
C LEU A 242 -25.67 16.10 -17.39
N GLY A 243 -24.45 15.92 -17.83
CA GLY A 243 -24.02 16.28 -19.16
C GLY A 243 -24.17 17.78 -19.43
N GLN A 244 -25.03 18.15 -20.39
CA GLN A 244 -25.33 19.56 -20.72
C GLN A 244 -26.55 20.12 -19.97
N ILE A 245 -27.25 19.31 -19.21
CA ILE A 245 -28.42 19.72 -18.44
C ILE A 245 -27.98 20.17 -17.06
N VAL A 246 -28.33 21.39 -16.70
CA VAL A 246 -27.97 22.04 -15.44
C VAL A 246 -29.21 22.47 -14.70
N SER A 247 -29.32 22.12 -13.41
CA SER A 247 -30.43 22.57 -12.59
C SER A 247 -30.41 24.08 -12.36
N PRO A 248 -31.56 24.75 -12.24
CA PRO A 248 -31.60 26.17 -11.90
C PRO A 248 -30.86 26.45 -10.58
N GLY A 249 -30.10 27.54 -10.55
CA GLY A 249 -29.38 27.97 -9.34
C GLY A 249 -28.07 27.22 -9.04
N LEU A 250 -27.64 26.22 -9.85
CA LEU A 250 -26.39 25.47 -9.61
C LEU A 250 -25.18 26.40 -9.50
N GLY A 251 -25.06 27.43 -10.35
CA GLY A 251 -23.91 28.35 -10.31
C GLY A 251 -23.80 29.13 -9.00
N GLU A 252 -24.92 29.49 -8.38
CA GLU A 252 -24.96 30.12 -7.06
C GLU A 252 -24.66 29.13 -5.96
N ALA A 253 -25.25 27.93 -6.02
CA ALA A 253 -25.00 26.87 -5.07
C ALA A 253 -23.52 26.45 -5.04
N LEU A 254 -22.88 26.32 -6.19
CA LEU A 254 -21.43 26.04 -6.29
C LEU A 254 -20.56 27.12 -5.67
N ARG A 255 -20.87 28.41 -5.89
CA ARG A 255 -20.11 29.52 -5.25
C ARG A 255 -20.23 29.48 -3.73
N THR A 256 -21.44 29.21 -3.22
CA THR A 256 -21.67 29.08 -1.77
C THR A 256 -20.88 27.91 -1.20
N GLU A 257 -20.97 26.75 -1.84
CA GLU A 257 -20.25 25.54 -1.45
C GLU A 257 -18.73 25.72 -1.49
N GLU A 258 -18.20 26.42 -2.50
CA GLU A 258 -16.79 26.76 -2.60
C GLU A 258 -16.34 27.68 -1.47
N ALA A 259 -17.15 28.66 -1.09
CA ALA A 259 -16.85 29.54 0.04
C ALA A 259 -16.86 28.77 1.36
N GLU A 260 -17.88 27.94 1.61
CA GLU A 260 -17.96 27.09 2.80
C GLU A 260 -16.79 26.10 2.89
N LYS A 261 -16.41 25.48 1.78
CA LYS A 261 -15.23 24.61 1.70
C LYS A 261 -13.92 25.36 1.98
N LYS A 262 -13.80 26.58 1.50
CA LYS A 262 -12.63 27.41 1.79
C LYS A 262 -12.53 27.71 3.28
N ASP A 263 -13.62 28.08 3.93
CA ASP A 263 -13.65 28.34 5.37
C ASP A 263 -13.34 27.08 6.18
N GLU A 264 -13.86 25.92 5.77
CA GLU A 264 -13.55 24.65 6.41
C GLU A 264 -12.07 24.27 6.24
N ASN A 265 -11.49 24.49 5.07
CA ASN A 265 -10.06 24.25 4.83
C ASN A 265 -9.18 25.15 5.70
N VAL A 266 -9.57 26.41 5.91
CA VAL A 266 -8.88 27.33 6.85
C VAL A 266 -8.95 26.77 8.28
N ARG A 267 -10.11 26.28 8.72
CA ARG A 267 -10.28 25.65 10.04
C ARG A 267 -9.42 24.40 10.19
N LEU A 268 -9.37 23.54 9.16
CA LEU A 268 -8.52 22.35 9.18
C LEU A 268 -7.05 22.71 9.34
N LEU A 269 -6.58 23.73 8.63
CA LEU A 269 -5.20 24.17 8.74
C LEU A 269 -4.90 24.80 10.11
N TYR A 270 -5.85 25.56 10.67
CA TYR A 270 -5.77 26.05 12.05
C TYR A 270 -5.66 24.90 13.06
N VAL A 271 -6.50 23.86 12.92
CA VAL A 271 -6.43 22.67 13.77
C VAL A 271 -5.07 22.01 13.66
N ALA A 272 -4.52 21.85 12.45
CA ALA A 272 -3.20 21.27 12.25
C ALA A 272 -2.11 22.05 12.99
N CYS A 273 -2.11 23.36 12.88
CA CYS A 273 -1.12 24.23 13.54
C CYS A 273 -1.25 24.19 15.07
N THR A 274 -2.48 24.09 15.59
CA THR A 274 -2.73 24.04 17.06
C THR A 274 -2.44 22.68 17.69
N ARG A 275 -2.01 21.68 16.93
CA ARG A 275 -1.56 20.38 17.47
C ARG A 275 -0.12 20.42 17.97
N ALA A 276 0.64 21.48 17.68
CA ALA A 276 2.00 21.67 18.18
C ALA A 276 2.00 22.09 19.65
N MET A 277 2.72 21.33 20.48
CA MET A 277 2.93 21.68 21.89
C MET A 277 4.11 22.62 22.07
N GLU A 278 5.22 22.39 21.37
CA GLU A 278 6.49 23.10 21.57
C GLU A 278 6.95 23.82 20.30
N LEU A 279 6.87 23.16 19.15
CA LEU A 279 7.41 23.69 17.89
C LEU A 279 6.50 23.43 16.71
N LEU A 280 6.14 24.48 16.01
CA LEU A 280 5.47 24.43 14.70
C LEU A 280 6.46 24.82 13.61
N VAL A 281 6.77 23.88 12.70
CA VAL A 281 7.63 24.15 11.54
C VAL A 281 6.78 24.26 10.29
N ILE A 282 6.75 25.42 9.70
CA ILE A 282 5.95 25.70 8.50
C ILE A 282 6.89 25.68 7.29
N PRO A 283 6.82 24.66 6.41
CA PRO A 283 7.60 24.65 5.17
C PRO A 283 7.18 25.83 4.29
N ASP A 284 8.14 26.65 3.87
CA ASP A 284 7.92 27.70 2.89
C ASP A 284 8.18 27.18 1.47
N PHE A 285 7.37 27.65 0.52
CA PHE A 285 7.46 27.26 -0.88
C PHE A 285 7.55 28.50 -1.75
N THR A 286 8.64 28.60 -2.51
CA THR A 286 8.86 29.68 -3.47
C THR A 286 7.85 29.64 -4.63
N TRP A 287 7.20 28.50 -4.86
CA TRP A 287 6.16 28.33 -5.86
C TRP A 287 4.94 27.61 -5.24
N SER A 288 3.79 28.16 -5.40
CA SER A 288 2.52 27.53 -5.03
C SER A 288 1.43 28.03 -5.97
N ASN A 289 0.49 27.16 -6.31
CA ASN A 289 -0.70 27.57 -7.03
C ASN A 289 -1.58 28.43 -6.10
N ASP A 290 -2.21 29.47 -6.64
CA ASP A 290 -3.08 30.39 -5.87
C ASP A 290 -4.25 29.68 -5.17
N THR A 291 -4.61 28.48 -5.61
CA THR A 291 -5.65 27.64 -5.01
C THR A 291 -5.11 26.54 -4.09
N SER A 292 -3.80 26.53 -3.81
CA SER A 292 -3.18 25.53 -2.94
C SER A 292 -3.45 25.78 -1.45
N TRP A 293 -3.28 24.74 -0.62
CA TRP A 293 -3.36 24.89 0.85
C TRP A 293 -2.36 25.88 1.40
N ALA A 294 -1.22 26.08 0.73
CA ALA A 294 -0.21 27.06 1.15
C ALA A 294 -0.72 28.50 1.04
N LYS A 295 -1.63 28.78 0.10
CA LYS A 295 -2.20 30.11 -0.13
C LYS A 295 -3.53 30.36 0.59
N LEU A 296 -4.14 29.35 1.18
CA LEU A 296 -5.38 29.50 1.94
C LEU A 296 -5.20 30.31 3.21
N LEU A 297 -4.05 30.17 3.86
CA LEU A 297 -3.64 30.99 5.00
C LEU A 297 -2.49 31.89 4.54
N ASP A 298 -2.72 33.16 4.56
CA ASP A 298 -1.67 34.18 4.41
C ASP A 298 -0.86 34.23 5.72
N PHE A 299 0.01 33.24 5.90
CA PHE A 299 1.01 33.31 6.95
C PHE A 299 1.98 34.41 6.59
N LYS A 300 1.94 35.50 7.31
CA LYS A 300 2.98 36.55 7.25
C LYS A 300 4.24 35.97 7.90
N LEU A 301 4.97 35.16 7.14
CA LEU A 301 6.16 34.44 7.62
C LEU A 301 7.36 35.39 7.84
N ASN A 302 7.28 36.62 7.35
CA ASN A 302 8.38 37.58 7.39
C ASN A 302 8.88 37.92 8.81
N ASP A 303 8.03 37.74 9.83
CA ASP A 303 8.36 38.00 11.23
C ASP A 303 8.66 36.73 12.03
N ILE A 304 8.71 35.59 11.38
CA ILE A 304 8.95 34.28 12.01
C ILE A 304 10.41 33.88 11.78
N PRO A 305 11.12 33.43 12.84
CA PRO A 305 12.50 32.95 12.67
C PRO A 305 12.59 31.81 11.67
N GLU A 306 13.52 31.92 10.73
CA GLU A 306 13.83 30.82 9.82
C GLU A 306 14.58 29.73 10.57
N LEU A 307 14.18 28.47 10.33
CA LEU A 307 14.93 27.32 10.80
C LEU A 307 16.15 27.13 9.90
N ASP A 308 17.34 27.44 10.43
CA ASP A 308 18.59 27.23 9.72
C ASP A 308 18.90 25.71 9.62
N ILE A 309 18.45 25.12 8.51
CA ILE A 309 18.66 23.70 8.22
C ILE A 309 20.17 23.36 8.09
N GLY A 310 20.99 24.35 7.73
CA GLY A 310 22.45 24.17 7.61
C GLY A 310 23.15 23.89 8.94
N ARG A 311 22.54 24.28 10.07
CA ARG A 311 23.03 23.94 11.43
C ARG A 311 22.85 22.46 11.79
N PHE A 312 21.87 21.81 11.16
CA PHE A 312 21.67 20.38 11.34
C PHE A 312 22.59 19.68 10.34
N SER A 313 23.81 19.40 10.77
CA SER A 313 24.76 18.61 10.03
C SER A 313 24.06 17.34 9.55
N ARG A 314 23.92 17.17 8.23
CA ARG A 314 23.67 15.85 7.66
C ARG A 314 24.93 15.04 7.94
N THR A 315 25.01 14.41 9.09
CA THR A 315 25.78 13.18 9.17
C THR A 315 25.03 12.25 8.25
N PRO A 316 25.58 11.88 7.08
CA PRO A 316 24.97 10.82 6.30
C PRO A 316 24.87 9.67 7.29
N ILE A 317 23.65 9.25 7.65
CA ILE A 317 23.48 7.92 8.21
C ILE A 317 24.07 7.08 7.11
N ALA A 318 25.28 6.56 7.36
CA ALA A 318 25.90 5.65 6.44
C ALA A 318 24.95 4.45 6.42
N THR A 319 24.01 4.48 5.51
CA THR A 319 23.41 3.28 4.96
C THR A 319 24.54 2.58 4.21
N GLN A 320 25.49 2.05 4.99
CA GLN A 320 26.16 0.88 4.49
C GLN A 320 25.01 -0.08 4.24
N PRO A 321 24.71 -0.42 2.99
CA PRO A 321 23.88 -1.59 2.76
C PRO A 321 24.53 -2.64 3.65
N PRO A 322 23.74 -3.33 4.52
CA PRO A 322 24.31 -4.39 5.33
C PRO A 322 25.18 -5.15 4.36
N ALA A 323 26.47 -5.30 4.70
CA ALA A 323 27.35 -6.06 3.84
C ALA A 323 26.61 -7.36 3.65
N VAL A 324 25.93 -7.50 2.52
CA VAL A 324 25.29 -8.74 2.12
C VAL A 324 26.52 -9.60 1.94
N ASN A 325 26.92 -10.24 3.04
CA ASN A 325 27.73 -11.41 2.98
C ASN A 325 26.89 -12.32 2.09
N LEU A 326 27.20 -12.30 0.80
CA LEU A 326 26.74 -13.32 -0.11
C LEU A 326 27.39 -14.58 0.44
N GLN A 327 26.70 -15.15 1.45
CA GLN A 327 27.03 -16.45 1.98
C GLN A 327 27.09 -17.33 0.76
N SER A 328 28.21 -18.01 0.58
CA SER A 328 28.38 -18.89 -0.57
C SER A 328 27.17 -19.83 -0.64
N ALA A 329 26.78 -20.25 -1.83
CA ALA A 329 25.67 -21.16 -2.02
C ALA A 329 25.78 -22.43 -1.14
N GLU A 330 26.99 -22.79 -0.75
CA GLU A 330 27.31 -23.88 0.19
C GLU A 330 26.86 -23.59 1.62
N ILE A 331 27.08 -22.38 2.15
CA ILE A 331 26.65 -22.01 3.51
C ILE A 331 25.12 -21.97 3.56
N PHE A 332 24.47 -21.48 2.52
CA PHE A 332 23.00 -21.48 2.41
C PHE A 332 22.44 -22.92 2.33
N ALA A 333 23.10 -23.82 1.60
CA ALA A 333 22.70 -25.22 1.52
C ALA A 333 22.86 -25.94 2.86
N ASP A 334 23.93 -25.64 3.61
CA ASP A 334 24.16 -26.21 4.94
C ASP A 334 23.16 -25.69 6.00
N GLU A 335 22.84 -24.40 6.00
CA GLU A 335 21.79 -23.87 6.88
C GLU A 335 20.41 -24.45 6.55
N ARG A 336 20.11 -24.59 5.27
CA ARG A 336 18.88 -25.23 4.82
C ARG A 336 18.79 -26.69 5.30
N ALA A 337 19.88 -27.47 5.18
CA ALA A 337 19.91 -28.84 5.65
C ALA A 337 19.72 -28.92 7.18
N ARG A 338 20.23 -27.98 7.95
CA ARG A 338 20.04 -27.90 9.41
C ARG A 338 18.59 -27.58 9.79
N ILE A 339 17.93 -26.69 9.05
CA ILE A 339 16.52 -26.33 9.25
C ILE A 339 15.61 -27.52 8.90
N ASP A 340 15.91 -28.21 7.81
CA ASP A 340 15.13 -29.37 7.36
C ASP A 340 15.32 -30.60 8.30
N ALA A 341 16.46 -30.68 9.00
CA ALA A 341 16.76 -31.72 9.98
C ALA A 341 16.25 -31.42 11.41
N ALA A 342 15.78 -30.19 11.67
CA ALA A 342 15.24 -29.84 12.98
C ALA A 342 13.94 -30.59 13.26
N PRO A 343 13.77 -31.19 14.47
CA PRO A 343 12.55 -31.89 14.82
C PRO A 343 11.37 -30.92 14.76
N ARG A 344 10.33 -31.30 14.03
CA ARG A 344 9.06 -30.59 14.00
C ARG A 344 8.37 -30.80 15.35
N VAL A 345 8.25 -29.77 16.15
CA VAL A 345 7.46 -29.74 17.39
C VAL A 345 5.98 -29.63 17.04
#